data_c61cdbb2952677f1f3413b33f58f83a3
#
_entry.id   c61cdbb2952677f1f3413b33f58f83a3
#
_cell.length_a   1.000
_cell.length_b   1.000
_cell.length_c   1.000
_cell.angle_alpha   90.00
_cell.angle_beta   90.00
_cell.angle_gamma   90.00
#
_symmetry.space_group_name_H-M   'P 1'
#
loop_
_entity.id
_entity.type
_entity.pdbx_description
1 polymer ?
#
loop_
_entity_poly.entity_id
_entity_poly.type
_entity_poly.pdbx_seq_one_letter_code
_entity_poly.pdbx_strand_id
1 'polypeptide(L)'
;YEYNDQSDTTLLIHFFGKNGRDTLNYTEFKRFMENFQMEVLEIEFTEFSHGFKTISGVDFAAMLLRYTNFDHDTKKLILRRVKKSHVEPNAITFEDFKHFFTFLNNLDEFNIAMRFHQLSNKPISQAEFQRAAKISTGFELESHIIALLFLIFDADGDQHLGYDEFMAVMKDRISRGFQKNDHSEISNSKFQQFKHCLREHAKYDAAAT
;
A
#
# COMPACT_ATOMS: atom_id res chain seq x y z
N TYR A 1 -26.21 -24.21 -26.99
CA TYR A 1 -24.91 -23.62 -27.32
C TYR A 1 -24.09 -23.65 -26.06
N GLU A 2 -23.29 -24.72 -25.84
CA GLU A 2 -22.28 -24.81 -24.81
C GLU A 2 -21.13 -23.89 -25.22
N TYR A 3 -20.96 -22.79 -24.51
CA TYR A 3 -19.80 -21.93 -24.59
C TYR A 3 -18.65 -22.64 -23.86
N ASN A 4 -17.96 -23.52 -24.58
CA ASN A 4 -16.76 -24.19 -24.10
C ASN A 4 -15.55 -23.27 -24.34
N ASP A 5 -15.52 -22.11 -23.68
CA ASP A 5 -14.41 -21.18 -23.72
C ASP A 5 -13.41 -21.52 -22.61
N GLN A 6 -12.80 -22.70 -22.71
CA GLN A 6 -11.56 -23.02 -22.01
C GLN A 6 -10.39 -22.40 -22.78
N SER A 7 -10.40 -21.08 -22.92
CA SER A 7 -9.20 -20.37 -23.31
C SER A 7 -8.26 -20.36 -22.10
N ASP A 8 -7.19 -21.15 -22.19
CA ASP A 8 -6.14 -21.15 -21.18
C ASP A 8 -5.63 -19.72 -20.98
N THR A 9 -5.81 -19.18 -19.78
CA THR A 9 -5.33 -17.83 -19.47
C THR A 9 -3.80 -17.80 -19.48
N THR A 10 -3.21 -16.68 -19.86
CA THR A 10 -1.74 -16.49 -19.86
C THR A 10 -1.12 -16.87 -18.52
N LEU A 11 -1.80 -16.59 -17.40
CA LEU A 11 -1.38 -16.93 -16.05
C LEU A 11 -1.40 -18.44 -15.80
N LEU A 12 -2.41 -19.14 -16.30
CA LEU A 12 -2.50 -20.60 -16.20
C LEU A 12 -1.32 -21.25 -16.92
N ILE A 13 -1.04 -20.82 -18.15
CA ILE A 13 0.08 -21.33 -18.94
C ILE A 13 1.42 -20.99 -18.26
N HIS A 14 1.54 -19.79 -17.68
CA HIS A 14 2.76 -19.36 -17.01
C HIS A 14 3.08 -20.21 -15.78
N PHE A 15 2.08 -20.53 -14.97
CA PHE A 15 2.27 -21.27 -13.73
C PHE A 15 2.21 -22.79 -13.86
N PHE A 16 1.43 -23.29 -14.79
CA PHE A 16 1.14 -24.72 -14.91
C PHE A 16 1.51 -25.33 -16.25
N GLY A 17 2.22 -24.55 -17.11
CA GLY A 17 2.63 -24.97 -18.43
C GLY A 17 1.47 -25.10 -19.41
N LYS A 18 1.81 -25.35 -20.69
CA LYS A 18 0.82 -25.47 -21.78
C LYS A 18 -0.19 -26.60 -21.58
N ASN A 19 0.18 -27.62 -20.81
CA ASN A 19 -0.68 -28.79 -20.55
C ASN A 19 -1.37 -28.72 -19.18
N GLY A 20 -1.17 -27.63 -18.42
CA GLY A 20 -1.76 -27.45 -17.09
C GLY A 20 -1.32 -28.46 -16.04
N ARG A 21 -0.16 -29.14 -16.23
CA ARG A 21 0.31 -30.23 -15.37
C ARG A 21 1.56 -29.94 -14.58
N ASP A 22 2.19 -28.79 -14.81
CA ASP A 22 3.37 -28.38 -14.07
C ASP A 22 2.96 -27.94 -12.66
N THR A 23 3.89 -28.12 -11.72
CA THR A 23 3.66 -27.75 -10.31
C THR A 23 4.27 -26.38 -10.04
N LEU A 24 3.47 -25.44 -9.55
CA LEU A 24 3.92 -24.15 -9.10
C LEU A 24 4.62 -24.30 -7.74
N ASN A 25 5.90 -23.94 -7.67
CA ASN A 25 6.61 -23.91 -6.41
C ASN A 25 6.55 -22.51 -5.74
N TYR A 26 6.80 -22.47 -4.43
CA TYR A 26 6.74 -21.23 -3.65
C TYR A 26 7.70 -20.14 -4.16
N THR A 27 8.89 -20.53 -4.58
CA THR A 27 9.92 -19.58 -5.06
C THR A 27 9.49 -18.88 -6.35
N GLU A 28 8.90 -19.62 -7.28
CA GLU A 28 8.38 -19.09 -8.55
C GLU A 28 7.20 -18.15 -8.31
N PHE A 29 6.26 -18.56 -7.45
CA PHE A 29 5.13 -17.71 -7.08
C PHE A 29 5.59 -16.44 -6.36
N LYS A 30 6.51 -16.55 -5.41
CA LYS A 30 7.08 -15.40 -4.70
C LYS A 30 7.73 -14.41 -5.68
N ARG A 31 8.57 -14.91 -6.59
CA ARG A 31 9.23 -14.09 -7.62
C ARG A 31 8.21 -13.40 -8.54
N PHE A 32 7.17 -14.11 -8.94
CA PHE A 32 6.09 -13.53 -9.74
C PHE A 32 5.41 -12.38 -8.98
N MET A 33 5.06 -12.59 -7.71
CA MET A 33 4.43 -11.56 -6.89
C MET A 33 5.32 -10.34 -6.66
N GLU A 34 6.62 -10.54 -6.43
CA GLU A 34 7.59 -9.45 -6.29
C GLU A 34 7.71 -8.63 -7.58
N ASN A 35 7.81 -9.29 -8.73
CA ASN A 35 7.83 -8.62 -10.04
C ASN A 35 6.53 -7.85 -10.30
N PHE A 36 5.38 -8.48 -10.04
CA PHE A 36 4.08 -7.86 -10.22
C PHE A 36 3.90 -6.61 -9.35
N GLN A 37 4.31 -6.68 -8.08
CA GLN A 37 4.28 -5.53 -7.18
C GLN A 37 5.19 -4.40 -7.67
N MET A 38 6.36 -4.73 -8.21
CA MET A 38 7.28 -3.75 -8.77
C MET A 38 6.69 -3.05 -9.99
N GLU A 39 6.11 -3.80 -10.93
CA GLU A 39 5.44 -3.22 -12.11
C GLU A 39 4.28 -2.29 -11.73
N VAL A 40 3.48 -2.68 -10.72
CA VAL A 40 2.39 -1.82 -10.21
C VAL A 40 2.95 -0.51 -9.64
N LEU A 41 4.05 -0.57 -8.90
CA LEU A 41 4.72 0.62 -8.37
C LEU A 41 5.28 1.53 -9.47
N GLU A 42 5.88 0.94 -10.52
CA GLU A 42 6.39 1.69 -11.67
C GLU A 42 5.27 2.40 -12.44
N ILE A 43 4.14 1.74 -12.63
CA ILE A 43 2.95 2.34 -13.27
C ILE A 43 2.43 3.51 -12.41
N GLU A 44 2.29 3.32 -11.11
CA GLU A 44 1.82 4.36 -10.20
C GLU A 44 2.81 5.55 -10.15
N PHE A 45 4.11 5.27 -10.07
CA PHE A 45 5.14 6.30 -10.15
C PHE A 45 5.07 7.08 -11.46
N THR A 46 4.89 6.41 -12.58
CA THR A 46 4.80 7.04 -13.91
C THR A 46 3.57 7.94 -14.01
N GLU A 47 2.43 7.50 -13.43
CA GLU A 47 1.21 8.32 -13.38
C GLU A 47 1.46 9.64 -12.66
N PHE A 48 2.07 9.61 -11.46
CA PHE A 48 2.27 10.80 -10.64
C PHE A 48 3.51 11.62 -10.98
N SER A 49 4.50 11.02 -11.64
CA SER A 49 5.65 11.75 -12.17
C SER A 49 5.35 12.43 -13.51
N HIS A 50 4.17 12.17 -14.11
CA HIS A 50 3.82 12.65 -15.45
C HIS A 50 4.88 12.30 -16.51
N GLY A 51 5.56 11.17 -16.34
CA GLY A 51 6.64 10.70 -17.20
C GLY A 51 8.03 11.34 -16.91
N PHE A 52 8.14 12.16 -15.88
CA PHE A 52 9.44 12.66 -15.40
C PHE A 52 10.16 11.61 -14.54
N LYS A 53 11.44 11.84 -14.30
CA LYS A 53 12.29 10.96 -13.46
C LYS A 53 11.95 11.02 -11.96
N THR A 54 11.13 12.00 -11.57
CA THR A 54 10.84 12.30 -10.16
C THR A 54 9.41 12.81 -10.00
N ILE A 55 8.83 12.57 -8.83
CA ILE A 55 7.52 13.10 -8.43
C ILE A 55 7.73 14.38 -7.62
N SER A 56 6.91 15.41 -7.87
CA SER A 56 6.93 16.61 -7.03
C SER A 56 6.32 16.33 -5.65
N GLY A 57 6.72 17.09 -4.62
CA GLY A 57 6.11 16.98 -3.29
C GLY A 57 4.60 17.20 -3.29
N VAL A 58 4.08 18.05 -4.20
CA VAL A 58 2.63 18.31 -4.34
C VAL A 58 1.92 17.10 -4.95
N ASP A 59 2.51 16.48 -5.99
CA ASP A 59 1.92 15.29 -6.64
C ASP A 59 1.97 14.08 -5.70
N PHE A 60 3.04 13.94 -4.94
CA PHE A 60 3.14 12.93 -3.90
C PHE A 60 2.09 13.12 -2.80
N ALA A 61 1.89 14.35 -2.33
CA ALA A 61 0.83 14.66 -1.37
C ALA A 61 -0.56 14.38 -1.97
N ALA A 62 -0.80 14.75 -3.23
CA ALA A 62 -2.05 14.46 -3.93
C ALA A 62 -2.30 12.94 -4.03
N MET A 63 -1.25 12.16 -4.32
CA MET A 63 -1.30 10.71 -4.34
C MET A 63 -1.69 10.14 -2.96
N LEU A 64 -1.06 10.59 -1.88
CA LEU A 64 -1.39 10.13 -0.53
C LEU A 64 -2.82 10.46 -0.14
N LEU A 65 -3.29 11.65 -0.51
CA LEU A 65 -4.64 12.12 -0.18
C LEU A 65 -5.73 11.54 -1.08
N ARG A 66 -5.39 10.89 -2.19
CA ARG A 66 -6.35 10.35 -3.17
C ARG A 66 -7.36 9.41 -2.53
N TYR A 67 -6.91 8.53 -1.65
CA TYR A 67 -7.72 7.48 -1.02
C TYR A 67 -8.13 7.79 0.41
N THR A 68 -7.96 9.05 0.86
CA THR A 68 -8.36 9.47 2.20
C THR A 68 -9.80 9.96 2.21
N ASN A 69 -10.46 9.83 3.35
CA ASN A 69 -11.81 10.32 3.58
C ASN A 69 -11.87 11.82 3.91
N PHE A 70 -10.76 12.56 3.76
CA PHE A 70 -10.78 14.01 3.93
C PHE A 70 -11.71 14.67 2.93
N ASP A 71 -12.44 15.68 3.38
CA ASP A 71 -13.25 16.53 2.51
C ASP A 71 -12.38 17.30 1.51
N HIS A 72 -13.01 17.79 0.45
CA HIS A 72 -12.31 18.49 -0.64
C HIS A 72 -11.55 19.73 -0.16
N ASP A 73 -12.12 20.49 0.77
CA ASP A 73 -11.51 21.72 1.26
C ASP A 73 -10.27 21.44 2.12
N THR A 74 -10.31 20.43 2.96
CA THR A 74 -9.15 19.95 3.73
C THR A 74 -8.04 19.48 2.80
N LYS A 75 -8.34 18.65 1.78
CA LYS A 75 -7.35 18.22 0.78
C LYS A 75 -6.70 19.43 0.08
N LYS A 76 -7.50 20.39 -0.32
CA LYS A 76 -7.03 21.61 -0.98
C LYS A 76 -6.16 22.47 -0.05
N LEU A 77 -6.50 22.54 1.24
CA LEU A 77 -5.70 23.25 2.24
C LEU A 77 -4.33 22.61 2.41
N ILE A 78 -4.27 21.29 2.56
CA ILE A 78 -3.03 20.51 2.69
C ILE A 78 -2.15 20.72 1.44
N LEU A 79 -2.69 20.55 0.25
CA LEU A 79 -1.93 20.75 -1.00
C LEU A 79 -1.40 22.18 -1.15
N ARG A 80 -2.16 23.20 -0.69
CA ARG A 80 -1.68 24.58 -0.66
C ARG A 80 -0.54 24.78 0.35
N ARG A 81 -0.60 24.11 1.51
CA ARG A 81 0.45 24.14 2.53
C ARG A 81 1.73 23.53 1.98
N VAL A 82 1.63 22.32 1.36
CA VAL A 82 2.76 21.66 0.71
C VAL A 82 3.37 22.55 -0.39
N LYS A 83 2.54 23.18 -1.22
CA LYS A 83 3.01 24.08 -2.29
C LYS A 83 3.70 25.34 -1.76
N LYS A 84 3.28 25.86 -0.59
CA LYS A 84 3.86 27.06 0.02
C LYS A 84 5.11 26.76 0.86
N SER A 85 5.25 25.51 1.31
CA SER A 85 6.47 25.13 2.02
C SER A 85 7.62 25.21 1.03
N HIS A 86 8.60 26.05 1.32
CA HIS A 86 9.89 26.08 0.62
C HIS A 86 10.76 24.87 1.01
N VAL A 87 10.16 23.79 1.50
CA VAL A 87 10.83 22.48 1.48
C VAL A 87 11.14 22.29 0.01
N GLU A 88 12.43 22.44 -0.34
CA GLU A 88 12.94 22.39 -1.70
C GLU A 88 12.20 21.32 -2.49
N PRO A 89 12.03 21.51 -3.82
CA PRO A 89 11.44 20.50 -4.66
C PRO A 89 12.39 19.29 -4.71
N ASN A 90 12.56 18.66 -3.55
CA ASN A 90 13.24 17.38 -3.47
C ASN A 90 12.34 16.44 -4.22
N ALA A 91 12.67 16.35 -5.47
CA ALA A 91 12.03 15.50 -6.42
C ALA A 91 12.17 14.07 -5.86
N ILE A 92 11.05 13.45 -5.56
CA ILE A 92 10.97 12.10 -5.03
C ILE A 92 11.37 11.17 -6.16
N THR A 93 12.46 10.46 -6.00
CA THR A 93 12.94 9.48 -6.97
C THR A 93 12.11 8.19 -6.90
N PHE A 94 12.25 7.34 -7.90
CA PHE A 94 11.59 6.03 -7.87
C PHE A 94 12.08 5.17 -6.69
N GLU A 95 13.34 5.30 -6.28
CA GLU A 95 13.89 4.56 -5.13
C GLU A 95 13.28 5.05 -3.81
N ASP A 96 13.14 6.37 -3.62
CA ASP A 96 12.43 6.95 -2.46
C ASP A 96 10.97 6.47 -2.41
N PHE A 97 10.31 6.45 -3.55
CA PHE A 97 8.94 5.97 -3.71
C PHE A 97 8.81 4.50 -3.31
N LYS A 98 9.70 3.65 -3.79
CA LYS A 98 9.77 2.23 -3.45
C LYS A 98 10.03 2.01 -1.95
N HIS A 99 10.97 2.76 -1.36
CA HIS A 99 11.23 2.72 0.08
C HIS A 99 9.99 3.11 0.88
N PHE A 100 9.31 4.16 0.47
CA PHE A 100 8.06 4.58 1.12
C PHE A 100 6.97 3.50 1.04
N PHE A 101 6.77 2.85 -0.10
CA PHE A 101 5.79 1.76 -0.22
C PHE A 101 6.21 0.50 0.54
N THR A 102 7.50 0.22 0.63
CA THR A 102 8.00 -0.84 1.52
C THR A 102 7.70 -0.52 2.98
N PHE A 103 7.87 0.74 3.39
CA PHE A 103 7.46 1.19 4.71
C PHE A 103 5.95 1.01 4.94
N LEU A 104 5.11 1.38 3.97
CA LEU A 104 3.66 1.17 4.07
C LEU A 104 3.28 -0.30 4.25
N ASN A 105 3.97 -1.20 3.57
CA ASN A 105 3.74 -2.65 3.71
C ASN A 105 4.15 -3.19 5.09
N ASN A 106 5.00 -2.47 5.84
CA ASN A 106 5.46 -2.82 7.18
C ASN A 106 4.84 -1.93 8.28
N LEU A 107 3.64 -1.39 8.03
CA LEU A 107 2.96 -0.50 9.00
C LEU A 107 2.57 -1.20 10.30
N ASP A 108 2.32 -2.50 10.28
CA ASP A 108 1.98 -3.24 11.51
C ASP A 108 3.21 -3.37 12.42
N GLU A 109 4.39 -3.62 11.86
CA GLU A 109 5.67 -3.61 12.59
C GLU A 109 6.02 -2.21 13.09
N PHE A 110 5.77 -1.19 12.27
CA PHE A 110 5.93 0.21 12.67
C PHE A 110 4.99 0.55 13.84
N ASN A 111 3.73 0.11 13.80
CA ASN A 111 2.78 0.28 14.88
C ASN A 111 3.28 -0.33 16.20
N ILE A 112 3.87 -1.53 16.13
CA ILE A 112 4.46 -2.18 17.31
C ILE A 112 5.63 -1.35 17.84
N ALA A 113 6.52 -0.85 16.99
CA ALA A 113 7.65 -0.02 17.40
C ALA A 113 7.20 1.30 18.06
N MET A 114 6.05 1.84 17.64
CA MET A 114 5.50 3.10 18.16
C MET A 114 4.61 2.95 19.40
N ARG A 115 4.28 1.73 19.83
CA ARG A 115 3.37 1.48 20.97
C ARG A 115 3.77 2.20 22.27
N PHE A 116 5.06 2.30 22.54
CA PHE A 116 5.54 3.00 23.75
C PHE A 116 5.25 4.50 23.71
N HIS A 117 5.34 5.11 22.54
CA HIS A 117 5.00 6.53 22.35
C HIS A 117 3.50 6.76 22.50
N GLN A 118 2.66 5.87 21.96
CA GLN A 118 1.21 5.92 22.16
C GLN A 118 0.80 5.83 23.63
N LEU A 119 1.37 4.88 24.37
CA LEU A 119 1.07 4.70 25.81
C LEU A 119 1.47 5.90 26.66
N SER A 120 2.45 6.68 26.23
CA SER A 120 2.90 7.89 26.93
C SER A 120 2.16 9.16 26.53
N ASN A 121 1.22 9.09 25.57
CA ASN A 121 0.55 10.24 24.94
C ASN A 121 1.52 11.34 24.50
N LYS A 122 2.74 10.98 24.14
CA LYS A 122 3.74 11.92 23.64
C LYS A 122 3.61 12.07 22.14
N PRO A 123 3.59 13.30 21.64
CA PRO A 123 3.60 13.56 20.21
C PRO A 123 4.91 13.03 19.60
N ILE A 124 4.83 12.56 18.36
CA ILE A 124 5.93 11.92 17.66
C ILE A 124 6.72 12.98 16.90
N SER A 125 8.02 13.09 17.18
CA SER A 125 8.95 13.92 16.41
C SER A 125 9.41 13.18 15.13
N GLN A 126 9.92 13.95 14.13
CA GLN A 126 10.48 13.37 12.90
C GLN A 126 11.61 12.37 13.17
N ALA A 127 12.47 12.63 14.14
CA ALA A 127 13.57 11.75 14.52
C ALA A 127 13.10 10.41 15.13
N GLU A 128 12.02 10.45 15.90
CA GLU A 128 11.41 9.24 16.48
C GLU A 128 10.72 8.42 15.40
N PHE A 129 9.99 9.10 14.50
CA PHE A 129 9.38 8.48 13.34
C PHE A 129 10.43 7.77 12.47
N GLN A 130 11.53 8.44 12.13
CA GLN A 130 12.59 7.88 11.33
C GLN A 130 13.21 6.63 11.95
N ARG A 131 13.46 6.67 13.26
CA ARG A 131 14.00 5.51 13.99
C ARG A 131 13.02 4.33 13.99
N ALA A 132 11.74 4.58 14.23
CA ALA A 132 10.73 3.53 14.21
C ALA A 132 10.55 2.95 12.80
N ALA A 133 10.55 3.78 11.76
CA ALA A 133 10.50 3.32 10.38
C ALA A 133 11.72 2.46 10.02
N LYS A 134 12.92 2.84 10.47
CA LYS A 134 14.13 2.04 10.28
C LYS A 134 14.06 0.68 10.99
N ILE A 135 13.51 0.64 12.20
CA ILE A 135 13.35 -0.62 12.95
C ILE A 135 12.38 -1.55 12.22
N SER A 136 11.29 -1.04 11.68
CA SER A 136 10.25 -1.84 11.02
C SER A 136 10.65 -2.33 9.61
N THR A 137 11.48 -1.55 8.89
CA THR A 137 11.81 -1.84 7.48
C THR A 137 13.24 -2.33 7.26
N GLY A 138 14.14 -2.05 8.22
CA GLY A 138 15.57 -2.33 8.09
C GLY A 138 16.38 -1.28 7.34
N PHE A 139 15.74 -0.23 6.78
CA PHE A 139 16.42 0.88 6.08
C PHE A 139 15.91 2.24 6.58
N GLU A 140 16.64 3.29 6.26
CA GLU A 140 16.24 4.66 6.60
C GLU A 140 15.35 5.25 5.50
N LEU A 141 14.19 5.79 5.90
CA LEU A 141 13.41 6.65 5.02
C LEU A 141 14.13 7.99 4.87
N GLU A 142 14.12 8.50 3.66
CA GLU A 142 14.73 9.78 3.34
C GLU A 142 14.08 10.92 4.13
N SER A 143 14.91 11.82 4.67
CA SER A 143 14.46 12.91 5.55
C SER A 143 13.43 13.83 4.89
N HIS A 144 13.55 14.06 3.57
CA HIS A 144 12.59 14.86 2.83
C HIS A 144 11.21 14.20 2.72
N ILE A 145 11.13 12.86 2.64
CA ILE A 145 9.87 12.12 2.68
C ILE A 145 9.21 12.29 4.04
N ILE A 146 9.97 12.14 5.12
CA ILE A 146 9.47 12.31 6.48
C ILE A 146 8.97 13.75 6.70
N ALA A 147 9.76 14.74 6.30
CA ALA A 147 9.35 16.14 6.39
C ALA A 147 8.05 16.41 5.62
N LEU A 148 7.88 15.80 4.45
CA LEU A 148 6.68 15.92 3.66
C LEU A 148 5.47 15.24 4.31
N LEU A 149 5.65 14.05 4.92
CA LEU A 149 4.59 13.38 5.69
C LEU A 149 4.12 14.25 6.86
N PHE A 150 5.05 14.84 7.61
CA PHE A 150 4.71 15.75 8.70
C PHE A 150 3.97 16.98 8.18
N LEU A 151 4.42 17.57 7.07
CA LEU A 151 3.73 18.72 6.47
C LEU A 151 2.30 18.39 6.01
N ILE A 152 2.03 17.15 5.60
CA ILE A 152 0.70 16.70 5.18
C ILE A 152 -0.21 16.44 6.40
N PHE A 153 0.30 15.77 7.44
CA PHE A 153 -0.49 15.24 8.55
C PHE A 153 -0.37 16.02 9.86
N ASP A 154 0.53 16.98 9.95
CA ASP A 154 0.57 17.93 11.05
C ASP A 154 -0.55 18.97 10.83
N ALA A 155 -1.69 18.76 11.48
CA ALA A 155 -2.87 19.59 11.26
C ALA A 155 -2.77 20.97 11.94
N ASP A 156 -2.15 21.05 13.12
CA ASP A 156 -2.05 22.22 13.99
C ASP A 156 -0.74 23.01 13.84
N GLY A 157 0.25 22.47 13.14
CA GLY A 157 1.52 23.14 12.84
C GLY A 157 2.52 23.07 14.01
N ASP A 158 2.34 22.13 14.94
CA ASP A 158 3.21 21.96 16.10
C ASP A 158 4.47 21.12 15.81
N GLN A 159 4.67 20.73 14.54
CA GLN A 159 5.75 19.87 14.03
C GLN A 159 5.74 18.44 14.64
N HIS A 160 4.59 18.02 15.11
CA HIS A 160 4.35 16.68 15.60
C HIS A 160 3.30 15.96 14.75
N LEU A 161 3.35 14.65 14.76
CA LEU A 161 2.43 13.82 14.02
C LEU A 161 1.36 13.24 14.93
N GLY A 162 0.10 13.47 14.62
CA GLY A 162 -1.03 12.77 15.20
C GLY A 162 -0.98 11.29 14.77
N TYR A 163 -0.53 10.41 15.67
CA TYR A 163 -0.25 9.02 15.31
C TYR A 163 -1.49 8.28 14.78
N ASP A 164 -2.63 8.42 15.46
CA ASP A 164 -3.84 7.68 15.09
C ASP A 164 -4.39 8.15 13.74
N GLU A 165 -4.34 9.45 13.47
CA GLU A 165 -4.75 10.02 12.18
C GLU A 165 -3.84 9.57 11.05
N PHE A 166 -2.52 9.61 11.27
CA PHE A 166 -1.54 9.12 10.32
C PHE A 166 -1.77 7.64 9.99
N MET A 167 -1.92 6.78 11.01
CA MET A 167 -2.13 5.35 10.83
C MET A 167 -3.44 5.05 10.10
N ALA A 168 -4.51 5.78 10.40
CA ALA A 168 -5.79 5.63 9.73
C ALA A 168 -5.65 5.93 8.23
N VAL A 169 -5.02 7.06 7.89
CA VAL A 169 -4.79 7.46 6.50
C VAL A 169 -3.89 6.48 5.75
N MET A 170 -2.81 6.02 6.38
CA MET A 170 -1.89 5.07 5.73
C MET A 170 -2.55 3.70 5.50
N LYS A 171 -3.37 3.23 6.42
CA LYS A 171 -4.17 2.00 6.25
C LYS A 171 -5.21 2.15 5.14
N ASP A 172 -5.89 3.28 5.06
CA ASP A 172 -6.82 3.58 3.96
C ASP A 172 -6.09 3.58 2.61
N ARG A 173 -4.87 4.12 2.56
CA ARG A 173 -4.03 4.13 1.35
C ARG A 173 -3.63 2.72 0.92
N ILE A 174 -3.21 1.85 1.83
CA ILE A 174 -2.89 0.44 1.54
C ILE A 174 -4.13 -0.27 1.00
N SER A 175 -5.28 -0.04 1.61
CA SER A 175 -6.57 -0.59 1.17
C SER A 175 -7.07 0.05 -0.12
N ARG A 176 -6.35 1.03 -0.68
CA ARG A 176 -6.70 1.80 -1.90
C ARG A 176 -8.12 2.38 -1.86
N GLY A 177 -8.54 2.82 -0.66
CA GLY A 177 -9.87 3.37 -0.48
C GLY A 177 -11.00 2.35 -0.71
N PHE A 178 -10.71 1.06 -0.67
CA PHE A 178 -11.77 0.09 -0.48
C PHE A 178 -12.39 0.41 0.88
N GLN A 179 -13.38 1.31 0.85
CA GLN A 179 -14.24 1.50 1.99
C GLN A 179 -14.71 0.10 2.39
N LYS A 180 -14.55 -0.23 3.65
CA LYS A 180 -15.48 -1.16 4.29
C LYS A 180 -16.86 -0.48 4.18
N ASN A 181 -17.46 -0.60 3.00
CA ASN A 181 -18.90 -0.56 2.98
C ASN A 181 -19.28 -1.60 4.01
N ASP A 182 -20.20 -1.29 4.90
CA ASP A 182 -20.81 -2.24 5.85
C ASP A 182 -21.55 -3.40 5.16
N HIS A 183 -21.20 -3.70 3.94
CA HIS A 183 -21.40 -4.93 3.20
C HIS A 183 -20.33 -5.98 3.56
N SER A 184 -20.03 -6.10 4.86
CA SER A 184 -19.31 -7.25 5.41
C SER A 184 -20.00 -8.59 5.03
N GLU A 185 -21.25 -8.55 4.65
CA GLU A 185 -21.99 -9.70 4.15
C GLU A 185 -21.57 -10.14 2.73
N ILE A 186 -21.24 -9.22 1.81
CA ILE A 186 -20.92 -9.59 0.41
C ILE A 186 -19.51 -10.11 0.26
N SER A 187 -18.54 -9.54 0.99
CA SER A 187 -17.17 -10.04 0.98
C SER A 187 -17.04 -11.40 1.69
N ASN A 188 -17.75 -11.58 2.81
CA ASN A 188 -17.87 -12.87 3.46
C ASN A 188 -18.60 -13.90 2.59
N SER A 189 -19.58 -13.50 1.79
CA SER A 189 -20.29 -14.37 0.86
C SER A 189 -19.36 -14.91 -0.23
N LYS A 190 -18.54 -14.08 -0.89
CA LYS A 190 -17.60 -14.53 -1.94
C LYS A 190 -16.48 -15.39 -1.39
N PHE A 191 -15.94 -15.06 -0.22
CA PHE A 191 -14.93 -15.87 0.44
C PHE A 191 -15.52 -17.18 1.01
N GLN A 192 -16.73 -17.17 1.47
CA GLN A 192 -17.50 -18.37 1.87
C GLN A 192 -17.81 -19.25 0.66
N GLN A 193 -18.21 -18.68 -0.48
CA GLN A 193 -18.40 -19.39 -1.75
C GLN A 193 -17.11 -20.01 -2.25
N PHE A 194 -16.00 -19.30 -2.16
CA PHE A 194 -14.68 -19.83 -2.50
C PHE A 194 -14.25 -20.98 -1.59
N LYS A 195 -14.43 -20.83 -0.26
CA LYS A 195 -14.19 -21.94 0.69
C LYS A 195 -15.10 -23.13 0.46
N HIS A 196 -16.36 -22.91 0.10
CA HIS A 196 -17.32 -23.95 -0.23
C HIS A 196 -16.88 -24.71 -1.49
N CYS A 197 -16.50 -23.99 -2.53
CA CYS A 197 -15.98 -24.55 -3.77
C CYS A 197 -14.74 -25.43 -3.54
N LEU A 198 -13.78 -24.94 -2.75
CA LEU A 198 -12.59 -25.73 -2.39
C LEU A 198 -12.94 -27.01 -1.61
N ARG A 199 -13.91 -26.96 -0.69
CA ARG A 199 -14.35 -28.13 0.08
C ARG A 199 -15.07 -29.16 -0.78
N GLU A 200 -15.84 -28.73 -1.75
CA GLU A 200 -16.52 -29.63 -2.67
C GLU A 200 -15.52 -30.32 -3.59
N HIS A 201 -14.54 -29.61 -4.16
CA HIS A 201 -13.48 -30.23 -4.97
C HIS A 201 -12.62 -31.21 -4.16
N ALA A 202 -12.23 -30.87 -2.93
CA ALA A 202 -11.47 -31.77 -2.06
C ALA A 202 -12.23 -33.06 -1.69
N LYS A 203 -13.57 -33.04 -1.70
CA LYS A 203 -14.38 -34.27 -1.50
C LYS A 203 -14.43 -35.14 -2.75
N TYR A 204 -14.41 -34.54 -3.95
CA TYR A 204 -14.36 -35.30 -5.19
C TYR A 204 -13.05 -36.05 -5.36
N ASP A 205 -11.92 -35.45 -5.00
CA ASP A 205 -10.60 -36.09 -5.04
C ASP A 205 -10.46 -37.22 -4.02
N ALA A 206 -11.11 -37.09 -2.84
CA ALA A 206 -11.12 -38.15 -1.81
C ALA A 206 -12.07 -39.32 -2.12
N ALA A 207 -13.00 -39.15 -3.06
CA ALA A 207 -13.93 -40.20 -3.47
C ALA A 207 -13.45 -40.95 -4.75
N ALA A 208 -12.38 -40.49 -5.37
CA ALA A 208 -11.77 -41.07 -6.57
C ALA A 208 -10.54 -41.96 -6.31
N THR A 209 -10.21 -42.14 -5.00
CA THR A 209 -9.16 -43.07 -4.51
C THR A 209 -9.78 -44.24 -3.77
#